data_db277efd65a48d534d2466c74c2d5204
#
_entry.id   db277efd65a48d534d2466c74c2d5204
#
_cell.length_a   1.000
_cell.length_b   1.000
_cell.length_c   1.000
_cell.angle_alpha   90.00
_cell.angle_beta   90.00
_cell.angle_gamma   90.00
#
_symmetry.space_group_name_H-M   'P 1'
#
loop_
_entity.id
_entity.type
_entity.pdbx_description
1 polymer ?
#
loop_
_entity_poly.entity_id
_entity_poly.type
_entity_poly.pdbx_seq_one_letter_code
_entity_poly.pdbx_strand_id
1 'polypeptide(L)'
;MAVVQNNAFSNYLQVIVSDTVSKTKFISLEVQNEDIDLDTIAAFTWAGDFNFSTAGNYSIDVLAIADVGDTVVTELIALAAAREASRWFGRSVDGRFSVAGDPGSVSYDRSFIIVDSSLFADDFNDQASYVLGDEFFEFGKPIEVRFGSQRNDLAIYRRKNGVTWEELPSISKDGEIFTFSEKTGYFKLGPKTIIVPEETNIHQNYPNPFNPLTTIMYDIGLMDGLSQNVSITIYNLLGQHVKTLIHDKDQVGQFTVQWNGQNEFGQSMSTGVYFVQLTTKTGIVKNKKMMLLK
;
A
#
# COMPACT_ATOMS: atom_id res chain seq x y z
N MET A 1 -18.21 5.76 -21.32
CA MET A 1 -17.24 5.54 -20.24
C MET A 1 -16.69 6.90 -19.87
N ALA A 2 -16.82 7.32 -18.63
CA ALA A 2 -16.21 8.56 -18.15
C ALA A 2 -14.82 8.24 -17.56
N VAL A 3 -13.83 9.02 -17.93
CA VAL A 3 -12.47 8.90 -17.39
C VAL A 3 -12.11 10.24 -16.75
N VAL A 4 -11.77 10.25 -15.49
CA VAL A 4 -11.30 11.44 -14.81
C VAL A 4 -9.78 11.48 -14.89
N GLN A 5 -9.24 12.50 -15.54
CA GLN A 5 -7.79 12.70 -15.64
C GLN A 5 -7.37 13.86 -14.75
N ASN A 6 -6.32 13.65 -13.97
CA ASN A 6 -5.68 14.72 -13.20
C ASN A 6 -4.71 15.47 -14.13
N ASN A 7 -4.97 16.75 -14.35
CA ASN A 7 -3.99 17.59 -15.01
C ASN A 7 -2.89 17.96 -14.00
N ALA A 8 -1.65 17.56 -14.28
CA ALA A 8 -0.50 17.60 -13.38
C ALA A 8 -0.16 18.98 -12.76
N PHE A 9 -0.88 20.04 -13.12
CA PHE A 9 -0.54 21.42 -12.76
C PHE A 9 -1.64 22.20 -12.03
N SER A 10 -2.81 21.61 -11.73
CA SER A 10 -3.90 22.36 -11.14
C SER A 10 -4.84 21.49 -10.29
N ASN A 11 -5.63 22.12 -9.41
CA ASN A 11 -6.78 21.51 -8.75
C ASN A 11 -7.94 21.22 -9.75
N TYR A 12 -7.68 21.34 -11.04
CA TYR A 12 -8.62 21.03 -12.10
C TYR A 12 -8.50 19.56 -12.48
N LEU A 13 -9.62 18.88 -12.47
CA LEU A 13 -9.77 17.56 -13.04
C LEU A 13 -10.53 17.69 -14.34
N GLN A 14 -9.99 17.10 -15.39
CA GLN A 14 -10.69 16.96 -16.64
C GLN A 14 -11.48 15.67 -16.62
N VAL A 15 -12.79 15.78 -16.79
CA VAL A 15 -13.68 14.63 -16.96
C VAL A 15 -13.84 14.39 -18.46
N ILE A 16 -13.41 13.22 -18.91
CA ILE A 16 -13.53 12.81 -20.31
C ILE A 16 -14.63 11.75 -20.41
N VAL A 17 -15.65 12.05 -21.20
CA VAL A 17 -16.73 11.11 -21.50
C VAL A 17 -16.57 10.61 -22.92
N SER A 18 -16.48 9.28 -23.09
CA SER A 18 -16.40 8.65 -24.42
C SER A 18 -17.55 7.67 -24.62
N ASP A 19 -18.25 7.78 -25.74
CA ASP A 19 -19.24 6.83 -26.19
C ASP A 19 -18.71 6.04 -27.39
N THR A 20 -18.45 4.76 -27.18
CA THR A 20 -17.90 3.87 -28.22
C THR A 20 -18.95 2.96 -28.87
N VAL A 21 -20.20 2.97 -28.37
CA VAL A 21 -21.19 1.94 -28.71
C VAL A 21 -22.50 2.54 -29.25
N SER A 22 -22.95 3.68 -28.76
CA SER A 22 -24.22 4.29 -29.09
C SER A 22 -24.03 5.60 -29.84
N LYS A 23 -25.01 5.94 -30.68
CA LYS A 23 -25.06 7.24 -31.34
C LYS A 23 -25.64 8.26 -30.37
N THR A 24 -24.84 8.68 -29.39
CA THR A 24 -25.24 9.69 -28.41
C THR A 24 -25.56 11.01 -29.12
N LYS A 25 -26.75 11.53 -28.89
CA LYS A 25 -27.23 12.80 -29.43
C LYS A 25 -27.01 13.96 -28.49
N PHE A 26 -27.05 13.69 -27.18
CA PHE A 26 -26.89 14.68 -26.14
C PHE A 26 -26.14 14.05 -24.97
N ILE A 27 -25.25 14.82 -24.36
CA ILE A 27 -24.55 14.44 -23.15
C ILE A 27 -24.55 15.63 -22.20
N SER A 28 -24.77 15.37 -20.91
CA SER A 28 -24.56 16.34 -19.85
C SER A 28 -23.70 15.72 -18.75
N LEU A 29 -22.99 16.56 -18.05
CA LEU A 29 -22.11 16.22 -16.93
C LEU A 29 -22.48 17.09 -15.74
N GLU A 30 -22.79 16.47 -14.63
CA GLU A 30 -22.97 17.14 -13.35
C GLU A 30 -21.90 16.66 -12.35
N VAL A 31 -21.33 17.58 -11.58
CA VAL A 31 -20.48 17.26 -10.45
C VAL A 31 -21.08 17.89 -9.21
N GLN A 32 -21.51 17.06 -8.26
CA GLN A 32 -22.23 17.52 -7.04
C GLN A 32 -23.44 18.42 -7.33
N ASN A 33 -24.25 18.05 -8.33
CA ASN A 33 -25.41 18.80 -8.83
C ASN A 33 -25.06 20.20 -9.45
N GLU A 34 -23.83 20.38 -9.87
CA GLU A 34 -23.40 21.54 -10.64
C GLU A 34 -23.15 21.11 -12.09
N ASP A 35 -23.87 21.72 -13.03
CA ASP A 35 -23.72 21.45 -14.46
C ASP A 35 -22.33 21.90 -14.94
N ILE A 36 -21.64 21.03 -15.67
CA ILE A 36 -20.33 21.27 -16.24
C ILE A 36 -20.43 21.42 -17.74
N ASP A 37 -19.93 22.52 -18.27
CA ASP A 37 -19.83 22.73 -19.72
C ASP A 37 -18.90 21.71 -20.35
N LEU A 38 -19.36 21.07 -21.40
CA LEU A 38 -18.64 20.06 -22.13
C LEU A 38 -18.19 20.54 -23.51
N ASP A 39 -16.90 20.47 -23.77
CA ASP A 39 -16.32 20.68 -25.09
C ASP A 39 -16.18 19.34 -25.83
N THR A 40 -16.57 19.32 -27.12
CA THR A 40 -16.30 18.17 -27.97
C THR A 40 -14.85 18.15 -28.41
N ILE A 41 -14.09 17.18 -27.92
CA ILE A 41 -12.65 17.06 -28.21
C ILE A 41 -12.33 16.07 -29.33
N ALA A 42 -13.22 15.12 -29.59
CA ALA A 42 -13.14 14.16 -30.68
C ALA A 42 -14.53 13.61 -31.04
N ALA A 43 -14.65 12.79 -32.10
CA ALA A 43 -15.90 12.11 -32.40
C ALA A 43 -16.35 11.26 -31.21
N PHE A 44 -17.57 11.50 -30.73
CA PHE A 44 -18.17 10.83 -29.57
C PHE A 44 -17.33 10.94 -28.29
N THR A 45 -16.57 12.03 -28.15
CA THR A 45 -15.72 12.28 -26.97
C THR A 45 -15.83 13.74 -26.55
N TRP A 46 -16.17 13.95 -25.29
CA TRP A 46 -16.37 15.26 -24.67
C TRP A 46 -15.49 15.41 -23.46
N ALA A 47 -15.11 16.62 -23.13
CA ALA A 47 -14.35 16.93 -21.92
C ALA A 47 -14.92 18.16 -21.25
N GLY A 48 -14.96 18.14 -19.91
CA GLY A 48 -15.30 19.27 -19.06
C GLY A 48 -14.29 19.41 -17.93
N ASP A 49 -14.01 20.64 -17.52
CA ASP A 49 -13.10 20.97 -16.45
C ASP A 49 -13.87 21.32 -15.18
N PHE A 50 -13.51 20.69 -14.07
CA PHE A 50 -14.06 21.00 -12.76
C PHE A 50 -12.95 21.32 -11.75
N ASN A 51 -13.14 22.38 -10.97
CA ASN A 51 -12.19 22.79 -9.93
C ASN A 51 -12.57 22.19 -8.58
N PHE A 52 -11.86 21.17 -8.15
CA PHE A 52 -12.02 20.57 -6.84
C PHE A 52 -11.27 21.39 -5.78
N SER A 53 -11.99 22.20 -5.03
CA SER A 53 -11.41 23.13 -4.06
C SER A 53 -11.08 22.52 -2.70
N THR A 54 -11.73 21.41 -2.34
CA THR A 54 -11.61 20.79 -1.02
C THR A 54 -11.41 19.27 -1.12
N ALA A 55 -10.78 18.67 -0.08
CA ALA A 55 -10.77 17.22 0.06
C ALA A 55 -12.17 16.73 0.40
N GLY A 56 -12.55 15.57 -0.12
CA GLY A 56 -13.85 14.96 0.15
C GLY A 56 -14.28 13.97 -0.92
N ASN A 57 -15.52 13.52 -0.80
CA ASN A 57 -16.15 12.65 -1.78
C ASN A 57 -17.00 13.48 -2.73
N TYR A 58 -16.93 13.15 -4.00
CA TYR A 58 -17.66 13.81 -5.08
C TYR A 58 -18.47 12.79 -5.88
N SER A 59 -19.70 13.17 -6.26
CA SER A 59 -20.50 12.46 -7.25
C SER A 59 -20.29 13.10 -8.61
N ILE A 60 -20.04 12.29 -9.62
CA ILE A 60 -19.95 12.69 -11.02
C ILE A 60 -21.06 11.94 -11.76
N ASP A 61 -22.04 12.68 -12.23
CA ASP A 61 -23.21 12.13 -12.92
C ASP A 61 -23.12 12.47 -14.42
N VAL A 62 -23.09 11.44 -15.26
CA VAL A 62 -23.10 11.58 -16.71
C VAL A 62 -24.42 11.08 -17.25
N LEU A 63 -25.19 11.96 -17.87
CA LEU A 63 -26.39 11.61 -18.61
C LEU A 63 -26.08 11.56 -20.11
N ALA A 64 -26.25 10.42 -20.72
CA ALA A 64 -26.17 10.25 -22.18
C ALA A 64 -27.53 9.89 -22.77
N ILE A 65 -28.01 10.69 -23.70
CA ILE A 65 -29.27 10.48 -24.43
C ILE A 65 -28.96 9.97 -25.84
N ALA A 66 -29.45 8.77 -26.15
CA ALA A 66 -29.24 8.12 -27.44
C ALA A 66 -30.58 7.66 -28.05
N ASP A 67 -30.54 7.28 -29.34
CA ASP A 67 -31.73 6.77 -30.04
C ASP A 67 -32.33 5.48 -29.41
N VAL A 68 -31.53 4.75 -28.67
CA VAL A 68 -31.88 3.46 -28.06
C VAL A 68 -32.31 3.57 -26.58
N GLY A 69 -32.29 4.79 -26.04
CA GLY A 69 -32.67 5.07 -24.63
C GLY A 69 -31.62 5.92 -23.89
N ASP A 70 -32.07 6.47 -22.78
CA ASP A 70 -31.22 7.31 -21.93
C ASP A 70 -30.41 6.43 -20.97
N THR A 71 -29.16 6.80 -20.76
CA THR A 71 -28.28 6.13 -19.80
C THR A 71 -27.73 7.17 -18.85
N VAL A 72 -27.88 6.91 -17.54
CA VAL A 72 -27.19 7.69 -16.49
C VAL A 72 -26.12 6.81 -15.89
N VAL A 73 -24.91 7.35 -15.80
CA VAL A 73 -23.79 6.71 -15.12
C VAL A 73 -23.37 7.64 -13.99
N THR A 74 -23.41 7.15 -12.77
CA THR A 74 -22.90 7.85 -11.59
C THR A 74 -21.58 7.24 -11.17
N GLU A 75 -20.54 8.06 -11.10
CA GLU A 75 -19.26 7.68 -10.53
C GLU A 75 -19.02 8.42 -9.22
N LEU A 76 -18.53 7.70 -8.21
CA LEU A 76 -18.12 8.27 -6.93
C LEU A 76 -16.61 8.31 -6.84
N ILE A 77 -16.08 9.50 -6.66
CA ILE A 77 -14.64 9.71 -6.45
C ILE A 77 -14.37 10.33 -5.09
N ALA A 78 -13.20 10.05 -4.54
CA ALA A 78 -12.68 10.75 -3.38
C ALA A 78 -11.48 11.61 -3.78
N LEU A 79 -11.30 12.73 -3.10
CA LEU A 79 -10.19 13.65 -3.30
C LEU A 79 -9.33 13.74 -2.05
N ALA A 80 -8.04 13.53 -2.21
CA ALA A 80 -7.03 13.78 -1.20
C ALA A 80 -6.35 15.13 -1.47
N ALA A 81 -6.46 16.09 -0.55
CA ALA A 81 -5.75 17.36 -0.65
C ALA A 81 -4.37 17.24 0.01
N ALA A 82 -3.36 17.00 -0.78
CA ALA A 82 -1.98 16.94 -0.33
C ALA A 82 -1.41 18.34 -0.08
N ARG A 83 -0.72 18.50 1.04
CA ARG A 83 -0.11 19.76 1.49
C ARG A 83 1.40 19.61 1.62
N GLU A 84 2.16 20.58 1.12
CA GLU A 84 3.62 20.59 1.22
C GLU A 84 4.08 20.68 2.69
N ALA A 85 3.50 21.61 3.44
CA ALA A 85 3.96 21.98 4.78
C ALA A 85 3.32 21.16 5.92
N SER A 86 2.34 20.30 5.65
CA SER A 86 1.62 19.56 6.69
C SER A 86 1.36 18.13 6.28
N ARG A 87 1.09 17.28 7.27
CA ARG A 87 0.59 15.92 7.01
C ARG A 87 -0.79 16.01 6.35
N TRP A 88 -1.00 15.20 5.34
CA TRP A 88 -2.26 15.12 4.61
C TRP A 88 -2.76 13.68 4.56
N PHE A 89 -4.04 13.53 4.27
CA PHE A 89 -4.72 12.26 4.28
C PHE A 89 -5.77 12.20 3.15
N GLY A 90 -5.95 11.02 2.57
CA GLY A 90 -6.99 10.72 1.61
C GLY A 90 -7.58 9.34 1.85
N ARG A 91 -8.87 9.16 1.53
CA ARG A 91 -9.57 7.90 1.71
C ARG A 91 -10.56 7.67 0.58
N SER A 92 -10.65 6.44 0.07
CA SER A 92 -11.67 6.04 -0.91
C SER A 92 -13.10 6.20 -0.36
N VAL A 93 -14.06 6.32 -1.25
CA VAL A 93 -15.47 6.50 -0.89
C VAL A 93 -15.99 5.34 -0.03
N ASP A 94 -15.60 4.11 -0.36
CA ASP A 94 -15.98 2.90 0.39
C ASP A 94 -15.16 2.70 1.68
N GLY A 95 -14.16 3.55 1.90
CA GLY A 95 -13.34 3.56 3.11
C GLY A 95 -12.34 2.42 3.24
N ARG A 96 -12.18 1.54 2.24
CA ARG A 96 -11.27 0.40 2.29
C ARG A 96 -9.84 0.73 1.88
N PHE A 97 -9.63 1.83 1.16
CA PHE A 97 -8.32 2.31 0.74
C PHE A 97 -8.04 3.68 1.35
N SER A 98 -6.84 3.90 1.82
CA SER A 98 -6.42 5.21 2.33
C SER A 98 -4.94 5.48 2.08
N VAL A 99 -4.60 6.75 2.01
CA VAL A 99 -3.24 7.24 1.82
C VAL A 99 -2.93 8.36 2.81
N ALA A 100 -1.68 8.46 3.22
CA ALA A 100 -1.20 9.57 4.05
C ALA A 100 0.21 9.97 3.64
N GLY A 101 0.45 11.27 3.56
CA GLY A 101 1.77 11.82 3.29
C GLY A 101 2.21 12.75 4.40
N ASP A 102 3.49 12.67 4.76
CA ASP A 102 4.13 13.58 5.72
C ASP A 102 4.55 14.90 5.03
N PRO A 103 4.87 15.96 5.80
CA PRO A 103 5.37 17.22 5.25
C PRO A 103 6.58 17.00 4.33
N GLY A 104 6.54 17.60 3.15
CA GLY A 104 7.55 17.44 2.11
C GLY A 104 7.42 16.17 1.26
N SER A 105 6.31 15.42 1.39
CA SER A 105 5.97 14.34 0.43
C SER A 105 5.57 14.89 -0.94
N VAL A 106 5.02 16.10 -0.97
CA VAL A 106 4.77 16.87 -2.21
C VAL A 106 5.56 18.18 -2.17
N SER A 107 5.97 18.68 -3.32
CA SER A 107 6.76 19.92 -3.45
C SER A 107 5.89 21.19 -3.49
N TYR A 108 4.58 21.06 -3.60
CA TYR A 108 3.57 22.10 -3.51
C TYR A 108 2.20 21.48 -3.25
N ASP A 109 1.27 22.29 -2.77
CA ASP A 109 -0.11 21.86 -2.50
C ASP A 109 -0.80 21.39 -3.77
N ARG A 110 -1.42 20.21 -3.71
CA ARG A 110 -2.12 19.60 -4.84
C ARG A 110 -3.21 18.63 -4.39
N SER A 111 -4.04 18.21 -5.33
CA SER A 111 -5.06 17.21 -5.07
C SER A 111 -4.78 15.93 -5.85
N PHE A 112 -5.10 14.79 -5.24
CA PHE A 112 -5.08 13.48 -5.89
C PHE A 112 -6.48 12.88 -5.86
N ILE A 113 -6.90 12.35 -6.99
CA ILE A 113 -8.13 11.56 -7.07
C ILE A 113 -7.87 10.19 -6.50
N ILE A 114 -8.86 9.64 -5.79
CA ILE A 114 -8.92 8.25 -5.36
C ILE A 114 -10.20 7.65 -5.93
N VAL A 115 -10.06 6.70 -6.84
CA VAL A 115 -11.17 6.02 -7.51
C VAL A 115 -11.09 4.53 -7.24
N ASP A 116 -12.24 3.90 -6.99
CA ASP A 116 -12.36 2.44 -7.01
C ASP A 116 -12.26 1.98 -8.47
N SER A 117 -11.22 1.24 -8.80
CA SER A 117 -10.98 0.77 -10.15
C SER A 117 -11.61 -0.59 -10.45
N SER A 118 -12.50 -1.09 -9.62
CA SER A 118 -13.31 -2.29 -9.95
C SER A 118 -14.13 -2.11 -11.24
N LEU A 119 -14.35 -0.84 -11.64
CA LEU A 119 -14.92 -0.45 -12.93
C LEU A 119 -13.96 -0.66 -14.12
N PHE A 120 -12.67 -0.88 -13.87
CA PHE A 120 -11.64 -1.12 -14.88
C PHE A 120 -11.14 -2.57 -14.85
N ALA A 121 -12.01 -3.50 -14.45
CA ALA A 121 -11.67 -4.90 -14.21
C ALA A 121 -11.17 -5.59 -15.48
N ASP A 122 -9.86 -5.65 -15.61
CA ASP A 122 -9.18 -6.70 -16.34
C ASP A 122 -8.62 -7.72 -15.34
N ASP A 123 -9.21 -8.92 -15.35
CA ASP A 123 -8.62 -10.21 -14.99
C ASP A 123 -8.28 -10.58 -13.54
N PHE A 124 -8.81 -9.94 -12.50
CA PHE A 124 -8.58 -10.49 -11.15
C PHE A 124 -9.87 -10.58 -10.32
N ASN A 125 -10.27 -11.83 -10.08
CA ASN A 125 -11.34 -12.22 -9.17
C ASN A 125 -11.35 -11.40 -7.87
N ASP A 126 -12.45 -10.66 -7.64
CA ASP A 126 -12.98 -10.20 -6.35
C ASP A 126 -12.11 -9.31 -5.44
N GLN A 127 -11.01 -8.73 -5.90
CA GLN A 127 -10.22 -7.86 -5.03
C GLN A 127 -10.29 -6.40 -5.47
N ALA A 128 -10.76 -5.55 -4.56
CA ALA A 128 -10.83 -4.11 -4.76
C ALA A 128 -9.47 -3.55 -5.18
N SER A 129 -9.45 -2.79 -6.26
CA SER A 129 -8.30 -2.04 -6.71
C SER A 129 -8.64 -0.55 -6.74
N TYR A 130 -7.65 0.29 -6.49
CA TYR A 130 -7.83 1.74 -6.40
C TYR A 130 -6.78 2.45 -7.25
N VAL A 131 -7.21 3.57 -7.83
CA VAL A 131 -6.32 4.51 -8.51
C VAL A 131 -6.08 5.70 -7.58
N LEU A 132 -4.83 6.07 -7.39
CA LEU A 132 -4.40 7.30 -6.74
C LEU A 132 -3.73 8.21 -7.77
N GLY A 133 -4.40 9.27 -8.19
CA GLY A 133 -3.88 10.20 -9.18
C GLY A 133 -3.54 9.55 -10.53
N ASP A 134 -2.50 10.06 -11.19
CA ASP A 134 -1.93 9.47 -12.38
C ASP A 134 -0.80 8.47 -12.06
N GLU A 135 -0.33 7.71 -13.03
CA GLU A 135 0.75 6.71 -12.84
C GLU A 135 2.17 7.32 -12.78
N PHE A 136 2.31 8.63 -12.98
CA PHE A 136 3.61 9.24 -13.26
C PHE A 136 4.12 10.16 -12.15
N PHE A 137 3.29 10.48 -11.16
CA PHE A 137 3.72 11.38 -10.10
C PHE A 137 4.63 10.66 -9.10
N GLU A 138 5.78 11.27 -8.81
CA GLU A 138 6.73 10.82 -7.80
C GLU A 138 6.71 11.74 -6.58
N PHE A 139 6.59 11.14 -5.41
CA PHE A 139 6.61 11.85 -4.13
C PHE A 139 8.05 12.17 -3.70
N GLY A 140 8.28 13.33 -3.12
CA GLY A 140 9.57 13.71 -2.54
C GLY A 140 9.96 12.87 -1.31
N LYS A 141 8.96 12.30 -0.63
CA LYS A 141 9.08 11.28 0.42
C LYS A 141 8.01 10.25 0.21
N PRO A 142 8.27 8.96 0.51
CA PRO A 142 7.26 7.93 0.39
C PRO A 142 6.00 8.26 1.18
N ILE A 143 4.85 8.00 0.59
CA ILE A 143 3.55 8.08 1.25
C ILE A 143 3.15 6.71 1.78
N GLU A 144 2.39 6.70 2.86
CA GLU A 144 1.76 5.50 3.38
C GLU A 144 0.50 5.18 2.57
N VAL A 145 0.38 3.92 2.15
CA VAL A 145 -0.78 3.37 1.45
C VAL A 145 -1.35 2.23 2.28
N ARG A 146 -2.66 2.24 2.55
CA ARG A 146 -3.36 1.25 3.39
C ARG A 146 -4.58 0.67 2.71
N PHE A 147 -4.80 -0.61 3.00
CA PHE A 147 -6.02 -1.34 2.69
C PHE A 147 -6.61 -1.96 3.94
N GLY A 148 -7.92 -1.83 4.14
CA GLY A 148 -8.64 -2.59 5.14
C GLY A 148 -8.74 -4.06 4.71
N SER A 149 -8.21 -5.00 5.51
CA SER A 149 -8.32 -6.44 5.27
C SER A 149 -8.05 -7.22 6.54
N GLN A 150 -8.92 -8.21 6.82
CA GLN A 150 -8.70 -9.16 7.91
C GLN A 150 -7.74 -10.30 7.53
N ARG A 151 -7.35 -10.38 6.26
CA ARG A 151 -6.42 -11.38 5.75
C ARG A 151 -4.98 -10.87 5.89
N ASN A 152 -4.10 -11.73 6.39
CA ASN A 152 -2.67 -11.44 6.59
C ASN A 152 -1.76 -12.11 5.56
N ASP A 153 -2.35 -12.89 4.66
CA ASP A 153 -1.69 -13.57 3.54
C ASP A 153 -1.69 -12.75 2.25
N LEU A 154 -2.10 -11.48 2.33
CA LEU A 154 -2.13 -10.53 1.22
C LEU A 154 -1.00 -9.52 1.31
N ALA A 155 -0.61 -8.99 0.16
CA ALA A 155 0.29 -7.87 0.00
C ALA A 155 -0.35 -6.80 -0.89
N ILE A 156 0.19 -5.58 -0.83
CA ILE A 156 -0.21 -4.49 -1.72
C ILE A 156 0.66 -4.58 -2.98
N TYR A 157 0.00 -4.53 -4.12
CA TYR A 157 0.63 -4.46 -5.43
C TYR A 157 0.39 -3.08 -6.03
N ARG A 158 1.40 -2.57 -6.73
CA ARG A 158 1.30 -1.37 -7.54
C ARG A 158 1.52 -1.71 -9.01
N ARG A 159 0.75 -1.09 -9.92
CA ARG A 159 0.95 -1.27 -11.35
C ARG A 159 2.21 -0.51 -11.80
N LYS A 160 3.08 -1.21 -12.51
CA LYS A 160 4.31 -0.67 -13.07
C LYS A 160 4.19 -0.57 -14.59
N ASN A 161 4.52 0.58 -15.16
CA ASN A 161 4.52 0.80 -16.61
C ASN A 161 3.20 0.44 -17.31
N GLY A 162 2.07 0.67 -16.66
CA GLY A 162 0.74 0.46 -17.25
C GLY A 162 0.31 -1.01 -17.43
N VAL A 163 1.20 -2.00 -17.23
CA VAL A 163 0.93 -3.39 -17.60
C VAL A 163 1.21 -4.40 -16.49
N THR A 164 2.35 -4.28 -15.82
CA THR A 164 2.79 -5.29 -14.85
C THR A 164 2.55 -4.83 -13.42
N TRP A 165 2.28 -5.79 -12.52
CA TRP A 165 2.11 -5.54 -11.12
C TRP A 165 3.38 -5.88 -10.36
N GLU A 166 3.84 -4.98 -9.48
CA GLU A 166 4.92 -5.21 -8.54
C GLU A 166 4.37 -5.33 -7.13
N GLU A 167 4.80 -6.35 -6.41
CA GLU A 167 4.51 -6.49 -4.99
C GLU A 167 5.33 -5.47 -4.20
N LEU A 168 4.67 -4.69 -3.34
CA LEU A 168 5.33 -3.76 -2.43
C LEU A 168 5.52 -4.43 -1.06
N PRO A 169 6.65 -4.14 -0.37
CA PRO A 169 6.86 -4.63 0.99
C PRO A 169 5.70 -4.21 1.90
N SER A 170 4.88 -5.16 2.31
CA SER A 170 3.62 -4.90 3.02
C SER A 170 3.62 -5.48 4.43
N ILE A 171 3.04 -4.72 5.36
CA ILE A 171 2.89 -5.10 6.76
C ILE A 171 1.40 -5.24 7.06
N SER A 172 1.02 -6.38 7.66
CA SER A 172 -0.35 -6.62 8.14
C SER A 172 -0.41 -6.38 9.64
N LYS A 173 -1.30 -5.49 10.08
CA LYS A 173 -1.49 -5.15 11.48
C LYS A 173 -2.91 -4.62 11.73
N ASP A 174 -3.55 -5.08 12.80
CA ASP A 174 -4.83 -4.57 13.33
C ASP A 174 -5.96 -4.49 12.28
N GLY A 175 -6.02 -5.47 11.36
CA GLY A 175 -7.05 -5.52 10.32
C GLY A 175 -6.78 -4.59 9.12
N GLU A 176 -5.56 -4.13 9.00
CA GLU A 176 -5.08 -3.34 7.87
C GLU A 176 -3.81 -3.94 7.27
N ILE A 177 -3.62 -3.73 5.98
CA ILE A 177 -2.36 -4.00 5.27
C ILE A 177 -1.85 -2.66 4.77
N PHE A 178 -0.61 -2.32 5.09
CA PHE A 178 -0.01 -1.06 4.67
C PHE A 178 1.39 -1.22 4.11
N THR A 179 1.78 -0.27 3.28
CA THR A 179 3.09 -0.15 2.65
C THR A 179 3.45 1.32 2.49
N PHE A 180 4.65 1.58 1.99
CA PHE A 180 5.09 2.90 1.57
C PHE A 180 5.33 2.91 0.07
N SER A 181 4.85 3.96 -0.61
CA SER A 181 5.01 4.15 -2.05
C SER A 181 5.64 5.51 -2.35
N GLU A 182 6.61 5.51 -3.26
CA GLU A 182 7.22 6.73 -3.79
C GLU A 182 6.44 7.30 -4.99
N LYS A 183 5.43 6.58 -5.48
CA LYS A 183 4.69 6.93 -6.69
C LYS A 183 3.19 6.78 -6.51
N THR A 184 2.45 7.58 -7.25
CA THR A 184 1.02 7.38 -7.50
C THR A 184 0.75 6.19 -8.42
N GLY A 185 -0.51 5.92 -8.73
CA GLY A 185 -0.94 4.94 -9.72
C GLY A 185 -1.97 3.96 -9.19
N TYR A 186 -2.04 2.78 -9.79
CA TYR A 186 -2.99 1.74 -9.45
C TYR A 186 -2.44 0.86 -8.32
N PHE A 187 -3.29 0.61 -7.32
CA PHE A 187 -2.98 -0.26 -6.18
C PHE A 187 -4.05 -1.32 -6.02
N LYS A 188 -3.65 -2.52 -5.66
CA LYS A 188 -4.58 -3.61 -5.32
C LYS A 188 -4.00 -4.49 -4.22
N LEU A 189 -4.87 -5.28 -3.58
CA LEU A 189 -4.43 -6.43 -2.81
C LEU A 189 -4.23 -7.63 -3.74
N GLY A 190 -3.28 -8.47 -3.41
CA GLY A 190 -3.03 -9.75 -4.07
C GLY A 190 -2.40 -10.74 -3.09
N PRO A 191 -2.36 -12.03 -3.44
CA PRO A 191 -1.65 -13.01 -2.63
C PRO A 191 -0.21 -12.56 -2.41
N LYS A 192 0.25 -12.63 -1.17
CA LYS A 192 1.65 -12.33 -0.85
C LYS A 192 2.55 -13.37 -1.51
N THR A 193 3.54 -12.90 -2.28
CA THR A 193 4.54 -13.79 -2.85
C THR A 193 5.41 -14.33 -1.72
N ILE A 194 5.31 -15.61 -1.45
CA ILE A 194 6.22 -16.27 -0.52
C ILE A 194 7.52 -16.51 -1.28
N ILE A 195 8.50 -15.62 -1.04
CA ILE A 195 9.86 -15.93 -1.47
C ILE A 195 10.32 -17.06 -0.56
N VAL A 196 10.46 -18.25 -1.12
CA VAL A 196 11.02 -19.39 -0.41
C VAL A 196 12.53 -19.29 -0.49
N PRO A 197 13.23 -18.94 0.61
CA PRO A 197 14.68 -18.92 0.62
C PRO A 197 15.25 -20.32 0.38
N GLU A 198 16.38 -20.40 -0.31
CA GLU A 198 17.07 -21.67 -0.52
C GLU A 198 17.56 -22.30 0.79
N GLU A 199 17.94 -21.42 1.75
CA GLU A 199 18.47 -21.85 3.05
C GLU A 199 17.81 -21.10 4.21
N THR A 200 17.70 -21.78 5.35
CA THR A 200 17.34 -21.15 6.62
C THR A 200 18.55 -20.39 7.17
N ASN A 201 18.39 -19.09 7.43
CA ASN A 201 19.44 -18.21 7.91
C ASN A 201 18.91 -17.11 8.84
N ILE A 202 19.83 -16.48 9.62
CA ILE A 202 19.53 -15.29 10.40
C ILE A 202 20.53 -14.20 9.99
N HIS A 203 20.02 -13.01 9.70
CA HIS A 203 20.81 -11.88 9.24
C HIS A 203 21.32 -11.04 10.41
N GLN A 204 22.24 -10.14 10.13
CA GLN A 204 22.71 -9.17 11.11
C GLN A 204 21.55 -8.24 11.47
N ASN A 205 21.33 -8.05 12.78
CA ASN A 205 20.33 -7.09 13.27
C ASN A 205 20.67 -5.66 12.84
N TYR A 206 19.65 -4.85 12.61
CA TYR A 206 19.82 -3.44 12.28
C TYR A 206 18.85 -2.57 13.11
N PRO A 207 19.35 -1.47 13.69
CA PRO A 207 20.76 -1.07 13.79
C PRO A 207 21.60 -2.04 14.64
N ASN A 208 22.93 -2.04 14.45
CA ASN A 208 23.90 -2.72 15.28
C ASN A 208 25.24 -1.94 15.30
N PRO A 209 25.64 -1.27 16.40
CA PRO A 209 25.00 -1.27 17.71
C PRO A 209 23.59 -0.64 17.72
N PHE A 210 22.76 -1.00 18.72
CA PHE A 210 21.38 -0.51 18.84
C PHE A 210 21.06 0.05 20.24
N ASN A 211 20.03 0.95 20.31
CA ASN A 211 19.58 1.60 21.56
C ASN A 211 18.09 1.96 21.50
N PRO A 212 17.23 1.37 22.31
CA PRO A 212 17.29 -0.01 22.78
C PRO A 212 16.68 -0.99 21.76
N LEU A 213 16.12 -0.48 20.63
CA LEU A 213 15.36 -1.26 19.65
C LEU A 213 16.22 -1.68 18.47
N THR A 214 16.08 -2.93 18.08
CA THR A 214 16.68 -3.47 16.84
C THR A 214 15.75 -4.43 16.14
N THR A 215 15.89 -4.53 14.82
CA THR A 215 15.16 -5.48 13.98
C THR A 215 16.10 -6.60 13.53
N ILE A 216 15.66 -7.82 13.66
CA ILE A 216 16.35 -9.04 13.24
C ILE A 216 15.59 -9.62 12.08
N MET A 217 16.25 -9.74 10.92
CA MET A 217 15.71 -10.39 9.73
C MET A 217 16.18 -11.84 9.70
N TYR A 218 15.30 -12.75 9.28
CA TYR A 218 15.64 -14.18 9.13
C TYR A 218 14.86 -14.81 7.99
N ASP A 219 15.49 -15.79 7.36
CA ASP A 219 14.98 -16.56 6.25
C ASP A 219 14.73 -18.00 6.68
N ILE A 220 13.59 -18.57 6.31
CA ILE A 220 13.23 -19.94 6.56
C ILE A 220 13.00 -20.62 5.23
N GLY A 221 13.94 -21.48 4.83
CA GLY A 221 13.81 -22.34 3.67
C GLY A 221 12.90 -23.53 3.93
N LEU A 222 12.48 -24.19 2.87
CA LEU A 222 11.79 -25.49 2.99
C LEU A 222 12.79 -26.58 3.39
N MET A 223 12.33 -27.52 4.19
CA MET A 223 13.04 -28.77 4.46
C MET A 223 12.17 -29.92 3.99
N ASP A 224 12.68 -30.71 3.04
CA ASP A 224 11.92 -31.80 2.40
C ASP A 224 10.55 -31.35 1.83
N GLY A 225 10.50 -30.10 1.32
CA GLY A 225 9.28 -29.49 0.77
C GLY A 225 8.28 -28.99 1.81
N LEU A 226 8.63 -29.01 3.10
CA LEU A 226 7.74 -28.60 4.20
C LEU A 226 8.26 -27.33 4.91
N SER A 227 7.34 -26.61 5.52
CA SER A 227 7.64 -25.51 6.46
C SER A 227 8.41 -26.04 7.66
N GLN A 228 9.15 -25.15 8.33
CA GLN A 228 9.96 -25.50 9.49
C GLN A 228 9.41 -24.86 10.76
N ASN A 229 9.44 -25.61 11.83
CA ASN A 229 9.11 -25.11 13.14
C ASN A 229 10.33 -24.39 13.76
N VAL A 230 10.18 -23.09 14.06
CA VAL A 230 11.27 -22.17 14.33
C VAL A 230 11.13 -21.55 15.72
N SER A 231 12.26 -21.41 16.40
CA SER A 231 12.39 -20.60 17.63
C SER A 231 13.54 -19.59 17.49
N ILE A 232 13.33 -18.38 17.99
CA ILE A 232 14.36 -17.33 18.04
C ILE A 232 14.53 -16.87 19.47
N THR A 233 15.74 -17.03 19.98
CA THR A 233 16.07 -16.77 21.38
C THR A 233 17.30 -15.87 21.51
N ILE A 234 17.26 -14.97 22.49
CA ILE A 234 18.37 -14.08 22.86
C ILE A 234 19.12 -14.66 24.04
N TYR A 235 20.45 -14.64 23.96
CA TYR A 235 21.37 -15.06 25.03
C TYR A 235 22.35 -13.94 25.35
N ASN A 236 22.82 -13.89 26.59
CA ASN A 236 23.93 -13.03 26.97
C ASN A 236 25.29 -13.68 26.64
N LEU A 237 26.40 -12.97 26.94
CA LEU A 237 27.76 -13.45 26.66
C LEU A 237 28.12 -14.75 27.39
N LEU A 238 27.46 -15.05 28.53
CA LEU A 238 27.66 -16.27 29.30
C LEU A 238 26.78 -17.45 28.82
N GLY A 239 26.02 -17.25 27.72
CA GLY A 239 25.09 -18.25 27.21
C GLY A 239 23.80 -18.39 28.01
N GLN A 240 23.52 -17.49 28.95
CA GLN A 240 22.29 -17.52 29.73
C GLN A 240 21.13 -16.96 28.88
N HIS A 241 19.96 -17.59 28.98
CA HIS A 241 18.74 -17.17 28.33
C HIS A 241 18.32 -15.75 28.79
N VAL A 242 18.01 -14.89 27.85
CA VAL A 242 17.53 -13.52 28.08
C VAL A 242 16.08 -13.38 27.70
N LYS A 243 15.72 -13.76 26.48
CA LYS A 243 14.35 -13.64 25.96
C LYS A 243 14.11 -14.57 24.80
N THR A 244 12.92 -15.15 24.75
CA THR A 244 12.43 -15.84 23.57
C THR A 244 11.55 -14.88 22.77
N LEU A 245 11.96 -14.60 21.53
CA LEU A 245 11.21 -13.70 20.63
C LEU A 245 10.17 -14.46 19.82
N ILE A 246 10.52 -15.68 19.40
CA ILE A 246 9.63 -16.59 18.66
C ILE A 246 9.80 -17.97 19.29
N HIS A 247 8.67 -18.61 19.56
CA HIS A 247 8.64 -19.94 20.12
C HIS A 247 7.80 -20.87 19.29
N ASP A 248 8.44 -21.93 18.77
CA ASP A 248 7.81 -23.09 18.15
C ASP A 248 6.78 -22.75 17.05
N LYS A 249 7.12 -21.78 16.19
CA LYS A 249 6.24 -21.28 15.13
C LYS A 249 6.59 -21.92 13.79
N ASP A 250 5.60 -22.51 13.15
CA ASP A 250 5.75 -23.09 11.81
C ASP A 250 5.82 -21.99 10.75
N GLN A 251 6.90 -21.96 9.97
CA GLN A 251 7.20 -20.87 9.04
C GLN A 251 7.94 -21.35 7.79
N VAL A 252 7.74 -20.61 6.70
CA VAL A 252 8.53 -20.63 5.46
C VAL A 252 8.51 -19.24 4.85
N GLY A 253 9.64 -18.73 4.36
CA GLY A 253 9.75 -17.40 3.77
C GLY A 253 10.70 -16.49 4.53
N GLN A 254 10.59 -15.18 4.30
CA GLN A 254 11.39 -14.14 4.94
C GLN A 254 10.58 -13.43 6.02
N PHE A 255 11.19 -13.20 7.18
CA PHE A 255 10.53 -12.62 8.35
C PHE A 255 11.41 -11.62 9.06
N THR A 256 10.77 -10.80 9.90
CA THR A 256 11.44 -9.90 10.83
C THR A 256 10.86 -10.05 12.23
N VAL A 257 11.71 -9.86 13.25
CA VAL A 257 11.29 -9.76 14.64
C VAL A 257 12.08 -8.65 15.32
N GLN A 258 11.47 -7.96 16.28
CA GLN A 258 12.12 -6.88 17.02
C GLN A 258 12.50 -7.31 18.42
N TRP A 259 13.64 -6.80 18.90
CA TRP A 259 14.04 -6.85 20.29
C TRP A 259 14.29 -5.44 20.83
N ASN A 260 13.67 -5.15 21.97
CA ASN A 260 13.70 -3.85 22.63
C ASN A 260 14.72 -3.78 23.78
N GLY A 261 15.69 -4.68 23.83
CA GLY A 261 16.73 -4.72 24.88
C GLY A 261 16.20 -5.12 26.28
N GLN A 262 15.07 -5.83 26.37
CA GLN A 262 14.49 -6.32 27.63
C GLN A 262 14.58 -7.84 27.71
N ASN A 263 14.63 -8.36 28.95
CA ASN A 263 14.52 -9.79 29.22
C ASN A 263 13.05 -10.26 29.21
N GLU A 264 12.84 -11.54 29.52
CA GLU A 264 11.52 -12.18 29.60
C GLU A 264 10.56 -11.47 30.57
N PHE A 265 11.10 -10.87 31.65
CA PHE A 265 10.34 -10.17 32.68
C PHE A 265 10.15 -8.67 32.41
N GLY A 266 10.51 -8.18 31.22
CA GLY A 266 10.41 -6.77 30.86
C GLY A 266 11.50 -5.87 31.45
N GLN A 267 12.50 -6.44 32.12
CA GLN A 267 13.61 -5.69 32.71
C GLN A 267 14.62 -5.33 31.63
N SER A 268 15.07 -4.08 31.62
CA SER A 268 16.07 -3.60 30.66
C SER A 268 17.43 -4.26 30.89
N MET A 269 18.02 -4.77 29.82
CA MET A 269 19.34 -5.37 29.83
C MET A 269 20.45 -4.31 29.82
N SER A 270 21.62 -4.66 30.33
CA SER A 270 22.80 -3.78 30.37
C SER A 270 23.41 -3.61 28.98
N THR A 271 24.13 -2.48 28.76
CA THR A 271 25.04 -2.34 27.62
C THR A 271 26.00 -3.54 27.55
N GLY A 272 26.08 -4.15 26.37
CA GLY A 272 26.93 -5.35 26.20
C GLY A 272 26.64 -6.11 24.92
N VAL A 273 27.34 -7.25 24.83
CA VAL A 273 27.20 -8.21 23.72
C VAL A 273 26.13 -9.25 24.05
N TYR A 274 25.28 -9.48 23.06
CA TYR A 274 24.22 -10.49 23.08
C TYR A 274 24.30 -11.33 21.83
N PHE A 275 23.72 -12.51 21.87
CA PHE A 275 23.59 -13.40 20.72
C PHE A 275 22.11 -13.67 20.47
N VAL A 276 21.70 -13.54 19.21
CA VAL A 276 20.43 -14.09 18.75
C VAL A 276 20.69 -15.44 18.10
N GLN A 277 19.90 -16.41 18.49
CA GLN A 277 19.95 -17.78 17.97
C GLN A 277 18.62 -18.14 17.34
N LEU A 278 18.66 -18.61 16.10
CA LEU A 278 17.58 -19.27 15.42
C LEU A 278 17.81 -20.79 15.49
N THR A 279 16.78 -21.51 15.93
CA THR A 279 16.78 -22.97 15.95
C THR A 279 15.54 -23.52 15.27
N THR A 280 15.66 -24.68 14.61
CA THR A 280 14.53 -25.41 14.04
C THR A 280 14.42 -26.81 14.68
N LYS A 281 13.22 -27.40 14.65
CA LYS A 281 13.05 -28.79 15.10
C LYS A 281 13.84 -29.81 14.28
N THR A 282 14.21 -29.44 13.06
CA THR A 282 15.05 -30.25 12.17
C THR A 282 16.54 -30.19 12.50
N GLY A 283 16.94 -29.41 13.52
CA GLY A 283 18.31 -29.33 14.03
C GLY A 283 19.18 -28.21 13.41
N ILE A 284 18.62 -27.32 12.61
CA ILE A 284 19.35 -26.14 12.12
C ILE A 284 19.55 -25.18 13.28
N VAL A 285 20.78 -24.69 13.46
CA VAL A 285 21.16 -23.67 14.45
C VAL A 285 21.96 -22.58 13.75
N LYS A 286 21.49 -21.35 13.82
CA LYS A 286 22.18 -20.15 13.27
C LYS A 286 22.26 -19.08 14.35
N ASN A 287 23.40 -18.36 14.41
CA ASN A 287 23.65 -17.34 15.45
C ASN A 287 24.16 -16.04 14.83
N LYS A 288 23.82 -14.91 15.44
CA LYS A 288 24.42 -13.59 15.16
C LYS A 288 24.71 -12.84 16.46
N LYS A 289 25.81 -12.09 16.43
CA LYS A 289 26.24 -11.23 17.55
C LYS A 289 25.56 -9.86 17.42
N MET A 290 25.04 -9.34 18.51
CA MET A 290 24.40 -8.03 18.62
C MET A 290 25.07 -7.20 19.73
N MET A 291 25.10 -5.87 19.58
CA MET A 291 25.67 -4.95 20.58
C MET A 291 24.60 -3.95 21.02
N LEU A 292 24.16 -4.06 22.28
CA LEU A 292 23.27 -3.11 22.92
C LEU A 292 24.08 -1.97 23.52
N LEU A 293 23.72 -0.74 23.20
CA LEU A 293 24.22 0.49 23.85
C LEU A 293 23.07 1.16 24.62
N LYS A 294 23.41 1.80 25.72
CA LYS A 294 22.47 2.65 26.48
C LYS A 294 23.00 4.06 26.56
#